data_8472f6868acf6f624b5be3f5b96b055a
#
_entry.id   8472f6868acf6f624b5be3f5b96b055a
#
_cell.length_a   1.000
_cell.length_b   1.000
_cell.length_c   1.000
_cell.angle_alpha   90.00
_cell.angle_beta   90.00
_cell.angle_gamma   90.00
#
_symmetry.space_group_name_H-M   'P 1'
#
loop_
_entity.id
_entity.type
_entity.pdbx_description
1 polymer ?
#
loop_
_entity_poly.entity_id
_entity_poly.type
_entity_poly.pdbx_seq_one_letter_code
_entity_poly.pdbx_strand_id
1 'polypeptide(L)' 'ANEILNEIQKSPQISRKELAKRLHRTEDSIRYYLRKMVNEGILLHEGSTKAGKWIILQ' A
#
# COMPACT_ATOMS: atom_id res chain seq x y z
N ALA A 1 -0.07 -10.20 -2.07
CA ALA A 1 -0.26 -9.27 -0.95
C ALA A 1 1.03 -9.06 -0.14
N ASN A 2 1.81 -10.10 0.06
CA ASN A 2 3.06 -9.98 0.83
C ASN A 2 4.06 -9.04 0.15
N GLU A 3 4.09 -9.03 -1.17
CA GLU A 3 4.97 -8.15 -1.91
C GLU A 3 4.67 -6.69 -1.62
N ILE A 4 3.39 -6.36 -1.54
CA ILE A 4 2.96 -5.00 -1.25
C ILE A 4 3.39 -4.61 0.15
N LEU A 5 3.18 -5.48 1.12
CA LEU A 5 3.58 -5.21 2.50
C LEU A 5 5.09 -5.05 2.64
N ASN A 6 5.85 -5.85 1.90
CA ASN A 6 7.31 -5.72 1.90
C ASN A 6 7.76 -4.36 1.41
N GLU A 7 7.16 -3.88 0.32
CA GLU A 7 7.52 -2.56 -0.22
C GLU A 7 7.10 -1.45 0.73
N ILE A 8 5.94 -1.57 1.36
CA ILE A 8 5.49 -0.59 2.32
C ILE A 8 6.41 -0.55 3.54
N GLN A 9 6.87 -1.71 3.97
CA GLN A 9 7.77 -1.81 5.11
C GLN A 9 9.09 -1.06 4.83
N LYS A 10 9.57 -1.18 3.60
CA LYS A 10 10.80 -0.48 3.19
C LYS A 10 10.56 1.02 2.99
N SER A 11 9.39 1.39 2.50
CA SER A 11 9.07 2.76 2.16
C SER A 11 7.64 3.08 2.58
N PRO A 12 7.39 3.40 3.86
CA PRO A 12 6.02 3.63 4.34
C PRO A 12 5.27 4.76 3.62
N GLN A 13 5.99 5.66 2.98
CA GLN A 13 5.38 6.78 2.25
C GLN A 13 5.16 6.49 0.77
N ILE A 14 5.38 5.25 0.35
CA ILE A 14 5.26 4.88 -1.05
C ILE A 14 3.82 5.07 -1.54
N SER A 15 3.68 5.59 -2.76
CA SER A 15 2.37 5.80 -3.36
C SER A 15 1.89 4.54 -4.09
N ARG A 16 0.58 4.52 -4.40
CA ARG A 16 0.03 3.41 -5.19
C ARG A 16 0.69 3.31 -6.56
N LYS A 17 0.94 4.45 -7.16
CA LYS A 17 1.60 4.51 -8.47
C LYS A 17 2.98 3.87 -8.41
N GLU A 18 3.72 4.21 -7.39
CA GLU A 18 5.06 3.69 -7.19
C GLU A 18 5.04 2.18 -6.92
N LEU A 19 4.09 1.73 -6.10
CA LEU A 19 3.90 0.31 -5.83
C LEU A 19 3.61 -0.46 -7.12
N ALA A 20 2.70 0.06 -7.93
CA ALA A 20 2.35 -0.58 -9.19
C ALA A 20 3.57 -0.70 -10.09
N LYS A 21 4.37 0.34 -10.15
CA LYS A 21 5.56 0.37 -10.97
C LYS A 21 6.60 -0.63 -10.50
N ARG A 22 6.84 -0.68 -9.19
CA ARG A 22 7.85 -1.58 -8.63
C ARG A 22 7.46 -3.04 -8.74
N LEU A 23 6.17 -3.33 -8.62
CA LEU A 23 5.68 -4.70 -8.64
C LEU A 23 5.18 -5.13 -10.01
N HIS A 24 5.33 -4.28 -11.02
CA HIS A 24 4.89 -4.55 -12.39
C HIS A 24 3.40 -4.92 -12.44
N ARG A 25 2.60 -4.16 -11.72
CA ARG A 25 1.15 -4.34 -11.68
C ARG A 25 0.45 -3.05 -12.05
N THR A 26 -0.86 -3.14 -12.33
CA THR A 26 -1.65 -1.95 -12.61
C THR A 26 -1.99 -1.23 -11.31
N GLU A 27 -2.27 0.08 -11.40
CA GLU A 27 -2.68 0.84 -10.23
C GLU A 27 -4.02 0.34 -9.69
N ASP A 28 -4.91 -0.09 -10.57
CA ASP A 28 -6.21 -0.63 -10.15
C ASP A 28 -6.03 -1.89 -9.30
N SER A 29 -5.13 -2.75 -9.72
CA SER A 29 -4.82 -3.97 -8.98
C SER A 29 -4.25 -3.65 -7.60
N ILE A 30 -3.31 -2.71 -7.55
CA ILE A 30 -2.71 -2.29 -6.28
C ILE A 30 -3.76 -1.67 -5.36
N ARG A 31 -4.63 -0.81 -5.91
CA ARG A 31 -5.69 -0.19 -5.13
C ARG A 31 -6.63 -1.24 -4.54
N TYR A 32 -6.96 -2.26 -5.32
CA TYR A 32 -7.81 -3.34 -4.86
C TYR A 32 -7.19 -4.06 -3.65
N TYR A 33 -5.93 -4.43 -3.76
CA TYR A 33 -5.25 -5.14 -2.67
C TYR A 33 -5.07 -4.27 -1.43
N LEU A 34 -4.76 -2.99 -1.62
CA LEU A 34 -4.62 -2.07 -0.49
C LEU A 34 -5.93 -1.93 0.26
N ARG A 35 -7.03 -1.76 -0.47
CA ARG A 35 -8.35 -1.65 0.15
C ARG A 35 -8.71 -2.93 0.90
N LYS A 36 -8.41 -4.07 0.31
CA LYS A 36 -8.68 -5.35 0.93
C LYS A 36 -7.93 -5.50 2.24
N MET A 37 -6.66 -5.12 2.26
CA MET A 37 -5.84 -5.21 3.46
C MET A 37 -6.29 -4.23 4.55
N VAL A 38 -6.75 -3.05 4.16
CA VAL A 38 -7.31 -2.10 5.11
C VAL A 38 -8.59 -2.66 5.73
N ASN A 39 -9.45 -3.25 4.92
CA ASN A 39 -10.69 -3.86 5.40
C ASN A 39 -10.42 -5.03 6.34
N GLU A 40 -9.33 -5.73 6.14
CA GLU A 40 -8.97 -6.87 6.98
C GLU A 40 -8.21 -6.47 8.24
N GLY A 41 -7.95 -5.18 8.41
CA GLY A 41 -7.25 -4.70 9.59
C GLY A 41 -5.76 -4.96 9.59
N ILE A 42 -5.19 -5.23 8.43
CA ILE A 42 -3.76 -5.49 8.28
C ILE A 42 -2.99 -4.20 8.03
N LEU A 43 -3.64 -3.26 7.39
CA LEU A 43 -3.00 -2.04 6.91
C LEU A 43 -3.86 -0.82 7.23
N LEU A 44 -3.21 0.30 7.53
CA LEU A 44 -3.89 1.57 7.77
C LEU A 44 -3.18 2.65 6.99
N HIS A 45 -3.94 3.56 6.40
CA HIS A 45 -3.37 4.72 5.73
C HIS A 45 -3.58 5.94 6.62
N GLU A 46 -2.50 6.61 6.98
CA GLU A 46 -2.54 7.80 7.82
C GLU A 46 -2.18 9.02 7.01
N GLY A 47 -2.97 10.07 7.14
CA GLY A 47 -2.74 11.32 6.43
C GLY A 47 -3.48 11.38 5.11
N SER A 48 -3.11 12.34 4.26
CA SER A 48 -3.75 12.52 2.97
C SER A 48 -3.23 11.53 1.95
N THR A 49 -3.94 11.41 0.83
CA THR A 49 -3.55 10.52 -0.25
C THR A 49 -2.18 10.86 -0.84
N LYS A 50 -1.81 12.13 -0.81
CA LYS A 50 -0.56 12.58 -1.41
C LYS A 50 0.59 12.67 -0.42
N ALA A 51 0.28 12.93 0.83
CA ALA A 51 1.30 13.16 1.86
C ALA A 51 1.18 12.20 3.04
N GLY A 52 0.39 11.15 2.89
CA GLY A 52 0.20 10.18 3.95
C GLY A 52 1.23 9.08 3.94
N LYS A 53 1.09 8.19 4.88
CA LYS A 53 1.96 7.01 4.96
C LYS A 53 1.12 5.79 5.31
N TRP A 54 1.66 4.64 4.99
CA TRP A 54 1.03 3.36 5.31
C TRP A 54 1.56 2.82 6.63
N ILE A 55 0.66 2.28 7.43
CA ILE A 55 1.01 1.68 8.71
C ILE A 55 0.60 0.22 8.68
N ILE A 56 1.54 -0.68 8.93
CA ILE A 56 1.26 -2.10 8.99
C ILE A 56 0.84 -2.44 10.41
N LEU A 57 -0.38 -2.98 10.55
CA LEU A 57 -0.98 -3.23 11.86
C LEU A 57 -0.64 -4.62 12.43
N GLN A 58 0.11 -5.39 11.71
CA GLN A 58 0.55 -6.70 12.20
C GLN A 58 2.05 -6.75 12.36
#